data_7dd0f2be973be42d4f795ba86a622bf4
#
_entry.id   7dd0f2be973be42d4f795ba86a622bf4
#
_cell.length_a   1.000
_cell.length_b   1.000
_cell.length_c   1.000
_cell.angle_alpha   90.00
_cell.angle_beta   90.00
_cell.angle_gamma   90.00
#
_symmetry.space_group_name_H-M   'P 1'
#
loop_
_entity.id
_entity.type
_entity.pdbx_description
1 polymer ?
#
loop_
_entity_poly.entity_id
_entity_poly.type
_entity_poly.pdbx_seq_one_letter_code
_entity_poly.pdbx_strand_id
1 'polypeptide(L)'
;MKKDAKLKLFAKKLAELSLEDGLVSAEKVNAVLETLRKHPPRKPKSVLKSYLYYIKQAISRSRAVVEYAGKIDDAGIATIQNYLTDNYHRPITTSTIENKELIAGFRISIGDDIFDASVAGRLQNLANSVS
;
A
#
# COMPACT_ATOMS: atom_id res chain seq x y z
N MET A 1 -29.03 -6.69 -4.80
CA MET A 1 -28.44 -5.50 -4.17
C MET A 1 -28.04 -5.71 -2.72
N LYS A 2 -28.97 -6.04 -1.82
CA LYS A 2 -28.60 -6.37 -0.44
C LYS A 2 -27.67 -7.58 -0.33
N LYS A 3 -27.83 -8.55 -1.23
CA LYS A 3 -26.97 -9.74 -1.26
C LYS A 3 -25.55 -9.41 -1.67
N ASP A 4 -25.39 -8.49 -2.63
CA ASP A 4 -24.05 -8.08 -3.08
C ASP A 4 -23.33 -7.25 -2.02
N ALA A 5 -24.04 -6.43 -1.28
CA ALA A 5 -23.49 -5.67 -0.18
C ALA A 5 -22.96 -6.59 0.93
N LYS A 6 -23.70 -7.67 1.23
CA LYS A 6 -23.26 -8.67 2.22
C LYS A 6 -22.01 -9.41 1.74
N LEU A 7 -21.95 -9.75 0.45
CA LEU A 7 -20.79 -10.43 -0.11
C LEU A 7 -19.54 -9.54 -0.09
N LYS A 8 -19.72 -8.25 -0.38
CA LYS A 8 -18.61 -7.29 -0.30
C LYS A 8 -18.12 -7.11 1.14
N LEU A 9 -19.05 -7.04 2.09
CA LEU A 9 -18.69 -6.94 3.50
C LEU A 9 -17.96 -8.19 3.98
N PHE A 10 -18.41 -9.36 3.55
CA PHE A 10 -17.74 -10.61 3.85
C PHE A 10 -16.30 -10.62 3.31
N ALA A 11 -16.14 -10.21 2.04
CA ALA A 11 -14.82 -10.13 1.41
C ALA A 11 -13.92 -9.12 2.12
N LYS A 12 -14.47 -8.00 2.57
CA LYS A 12 -13.72 -7.00 3.31
C LYS A 12 -13.23 -7.56 4.65
N LYS A 13 -14.07 -8.30 5.35
CA LYS A 13 -13.67 -8.96 6.60
C LYS A 13 -12.57 -9.99 6.38
N LEU A 14 -12.66 -10.76 5.30
CA LEU A 14 -11.61 -11.71 4.93
C LEU A 14 -10.29 -10.98 4.66
N ALA A 15 -10.34 -9.83 4.01
CA ALA A 15 -9.16 -9.03 3.76
C ALA A 15 -8.56 -8.50 5.07
N GLU A 16 -9.39 -8.06 6.00
CA GLU A 16 -8.93 -7.62 7.31
C GLU A 16 -8.25 -8.75 8.08
N LEU A 17 -8.77 -9.97 7.99
CA LEU A 17 -8.16 -11.14 8.62
C LEU A 17 -6.84 -11.53 7.97
N SER A 18 -6.59 -11.06 6.76
CA SER A 18 -5.34 -11.33 6.04
C SER A 18 -4.23 -10.34 6.40
N LEU A 19 -4.51 -9.37 7.27
CA LEU A 19 -3.53 -8.40 7.71
C LEU A 19 -2.88 -8.82 9.02
N GLU A 20 -1.62 -8.49 9.15
CA GLU A 20 -0.85 -8.67 10.39
C GLU A 20 -0.10 -7.36 10.63
N ASP A 21 -0.41 -6.67 11.73
CA ASP A 21 0.17 -5.37 12.07
C ASP A 21 -0.01 -4.33 10.96
N GLY A 22 -1.15 -4.38 10.26
CA GLY A 22 -1.46 -3.46 9.18
C GLY A 22 -0.89 -3.83 7.82
N LEU A 23 -0.11 -4.91 7.76
CA LEU A 23 0.49 -5.38 6.50
C LEU A 23 -0.17 -6.68 6.05
N VAL A 24 -0.25 -6.87 4.73
CA VAL A 24 -0.79 -8.11 4.17
C VAL A 24 0.18 -9.25 4.45
N SER A 25 -0.32 -10.31 5.11
CA SER A 25 0.46 -11.51 5.41
C SER A 25 0.18 -12.58 4.36
N ALA A 26 1.22 -13.06 3.69
CA ALA A 26 1.08 -14.11 2.67
C ALA A 26 0.51 -15.40 3.29
N GLU A 27 0.91 -15.74 4.51
CA GLU A 27 0.42 -16.93 5.20
C GLU A 27 -1.09 -16.83 5.47
N LYS A 28 -1.54 -15.66 5.93
CA LYS A 28 -2.97 -15.45 6.20
C LYS A 28 -3.79 -15.42 4.92
N VAL A 29 -3.24 -14.83 3.85
CA VAL A 29 -3.89 -14.85 2.53
C VAL A 29 -4.05 -16.29 2.04
N ASN A 30 -3.00 -17.09 2.15
CA ASN A 30 -3.06 -18.50 1.75
C ASN A 30 -4.08 -19.28 2.57
N ALA A 31 -4.16 -19.01 3.88
CA ALA A 31 -5.15 -19.66 4.76
C ALA A 31 -6.58 -19.30 4.35
N VAL A 32 -6.83 -18.03 4.03
CA VAL A 32 -8.15 -17.58 3.57
C VAL A 32 -8.51 -18.24 2.24
N LEU A 33 -7.58 -18.27 1.29
CA LEU A 33 -7.82 -18.88 -0.02
C LEU A 33 -8.09 -20.38 0.10
N GLU A 34 -7.37 -21.08 0.98
CA GLU A 34 -7.60 -22.49 1.26
C GLU A 34 -9.00 -22.72 1.85
N THR A 35 -9.40 -21.87 2.80
CA THR A 35 -10.72 -21.95 3.40
C THR A 35 -11.83 -21.73 2.35
N LEU A 36 -11.65 -20.75 1.49
CA LEU A 36 -12.59 -20.47 0.40
C LEU A 36 -12.67 -21.62 -0.60
N ARG A 37 -11.57 -22.31 -0.80
CA ARG A 37 -11.53 -23.47 -1.69
C ARG A 37 -12.27 -24.66 -1.09
N LYS A 38 -12.10 -24.90 0.21
CA LYS A 38 -12.75 -26.03 0.92
C LYS A 38 -14.21 -25.77 1.18
N HIS A 39 -14.57 -24.54 1.48
CA HIS A 39 -15.92 -24.13 1.81
C HIS A 39 -16.33 -22.94 0.95
N PRO A 40 -16.64 -23.18 -0.36
CA PRO A 40 -16.94 -22.08 -1.26
C PRO A 40 -18.17 -21.31 -0.81
N PRO A 41 -18.10 -19.98 -0.79
CA PRO A 41 -19.26 -19.17 -0.47
C PRO A 41 -20.22 -19.12 -1.64
N ARG A 42 -21.39 -18.53 -1.40
CA ARG A 42 -22.31 -18.22 -2.47
C ARG A 42 -21.67 -17.20 -3.40
N LYS A 43 -21.66 -17.46 -4.71
CA LYS A 43 -20.97 -16.64 -5.72
C LYS A 43 -19.47 -16.49 -5.44
N PRO A 44 -18.71 -17.59 -5.49
CA PRO A 44 -17.29 -17.55 -5.10
C PRO A 44 -16.44 -16.62 -5.95
N LYS A 45 -16.75 -16.44 -7.23
CA LYS A 45 -16.00 -15.53 -8.11
C LYS A 45 -16.15 -14.08 -7.67
N SER A 46 -17.38 -13.69 -7.29
CA SER A 46 -17.63 -12.31 -6.83
C SER A 46 -16.93 -12.03 -5.51
N VAL A 47 -16.97 -12.98 -4.59
CA VAL A 47 -16.26 -12.85 -3.31
C VAL A 47 -14.77 -12.74 -3.54
N LEU A 48 -14.22 -13.58 -4.40
CA LEU A 48 -12.77 -13.57 -4.68
C LEU A 48 -12.34 -12.26 -5.33
N LYS A 49 -13.10 -11.74 -6.27
CA LYS A 49 -12.79 -10.45 -6.90
C LYS A 49 -12.80 -9.31 -5.89
N SER A 50 -13.80 -9.27 -5.02
CA SER A 50 -13.90 -8.25 -3.98
C SER A 50 -12.76 -8.39 -2.96
N TYR A 51 -12.45 -9.61 -2.56
CA TYR A 51 -11.35 -9.89 -1.65
C TYR A 51 -10.01 -9.39 -2.23
N LEU A 52 -9.73 -9.73 -3.50
CA LEU A 52 -8.50 -9.28 -4.16
C LEU A 52 -8.45 -7.76 -4.27
N TYR A 53 -9.58 -7.13 -4.52
CA TYR A 53 -9.65 -5.66 -4.56
C TYR A 53 -9.22 -5.06 -3.22
N TYR A 54 -9.75 -5.57 -2.11
CA TYR A 54 -9.40 -5.05 -0.79
C TYR A 54 -7.96 -5.36 -0.39
N ILE A 55 -7.45 -6.52 -0.80
CA ILE A 55 -6.03 -6.87 -0.57
C ILE A 55 -5.11 -5.93 -1.35
N LYS A 56 -5.43 -5.64 -2.61
CA LYS A 56 -4.65 -4.70 -3.42
C LYS A 56 -4.68 -3.29 -2.83
N GLN A 57 -5.82 -2.85 -2.31
CA GLN A 57 -5.90 -1.57 -1.62
C GLN A 57 -5.04 -1.55 -0.36
N ALA A 58 -5.07 -2.62 0.43
CA ALA A 58 -4.25 -2.71 1.63
C ALA A 58 -2.76 -2.67 1.31
N ILE A 59 -2.32 -3.38 0.27
CA ILE A 59 -0.94 -3.34 -0.19
C ILE A 59 -0.57 -1.92 -0.63
N SER A 60 -1.44 -1.28 -1.42
CA SER A 60 -1.21 0.08 -1.92
C SER A 60 -1.06 1.09 -0.79
N ARG A 61 -1.86 0.96 0.28
CA ARG A 61 -1.79 1.86 1.44
C ARG A 61 -0.53 1.67 2.26
N SER A 62 0.07 0.50 2.20
CA SER A 62 1.25 0.16 3.00
C SER A 62 2.55 0.24 2.21
N ARG A 63 2.46 0.49 0.91
CA ARG A 63 3.62 0.51 0.03
C ARG A 63 3.76 1.88 -0.62
N ALA A 64 4.89 2.52 -0.38
CA ALA A 64 5.25 3.76 -1.05
C ALA A 64 6.15 3.43 -2.23
N VAL A 65 5.85 3.99 -3.39
CA VAL A 65 6.71 3.89 -4.57
C VAL A 65 7.42 5.23 -4.74
N VAL A 66 8.74 5.20 -4.65
CA VAL A 66 9.59 6.38 -4.81
C VAL A 66 10.18 6.35 -6.21
N GLU A 67 9.70 7.23 -7.07
CA GLU A 67 10.29 7.43 -8.40
C GLU A 67 11.35 8.53 -8.29
N TYR A 68 12.50 8.31 -8.89
CA TYR A 68 13.61 9.25 -8.82
C TYR A 68 14.31 9.37 -10.17
N ALA A 69 14.89 10.53 -10.41
CA ALA A 69 15.76 10.74 -11.56
C ALA A 69 17.18 10.95 -11.05
N GLY A 70 18.11 10.12 -11.54
CA GLY A 70 19.50 10.18 -11.13
C GLY A 70 19.83 9.16 -10.05
N LYS A 71 20.42 9.62 -8.96
CA LYS A 71 20.83 8.72 -7.87
C LYS A 71 20.07 9.05 -6.59
N ILE A 72 19.68 8.00 -5.88
CA ILE A 72 19.12 8.12 -4.54
C ILE A 72 19.90 7.18 -3.62
N ASP A 73 20.29 7.64 -2.43
CA ASP A 73 21.02 6.82 -1.48
C ASP A 73 20.08 6.16 -0.47
N ASP A 74 20.61 5.15 0.21
CA ASP A 74 19.83 4.40 1.20
C ASP A 74 19.38 5.28 2.37
N ALA A 75 20.20 6.26 2.75
CA ALA A 75 19.85 7.20 3.81
C ALA A 75 18.64 8.05 3.44
N GLY A 76 18.58 8.50 2.19
CA GLY A 76 17.43 9.24 1.68
C GLY A 76 16.16 8.42 1.69
N ILE A 77 16.24 7.16 1.25
CA ILE A 77 15.11 6.23 1.26
C ILE A 77 14.64 5.99 2.68
N ALA A 78 15.56 5.77 3.63
CA ALA A 78 15.21 5.55 5.03
C ALA A 78 14.52 6.77 5.63
N THR A 79 14.94 7.97 5.29
CA THR A 79 14.32 9.21 5.75
C THR A 79 12.88 9.30 5.25
N ILE A 80 12.67 9.01 3.96
CA ILE A 80 11.33 9.00 3.36
C ILE A 80 10.43 7.96 4.04
N GLN A 81 10.95 6.76 4.26
CA GLN A 81 10.18 5.68 4.90
C GLN A 81 9.78 6.05 6.32
N ASN A 82 10.70 6.61 7.10
CA ASN A 82 10.41 7.03 8.46
C ASN A 82 9.37 8.15 8.50
N TYR A 83 9.48 9.12 7.60
CA TYR A 83 8.52 10.20 7.47
C TYR A 83 7.12 9.66 7.17
N LEU A 84 7.01 8.76 6.20
CA LEU A 84 5.72 8.19 5.81
C LEU A 84 5.12 7.32 6.92
N THR A 85 5.94 6.52 7.58
CA THR A 85 5.50 5.69 8.69
C THR A 85 4.93 6.54 9.82
N ASP A 86 5.60 7.63 10.17
CA ASP A 86 5.14 8.53 11.20
C ASP A 86 3.87 9.28 10.79
N ASN A 87 3.80 9.73 9.54
CA ASN A 87 2.68 10.52 9.05
C ASN A 87 1.41 9.68 8.90
N TYR A 88 1.53 8.45 8.44
CA TYR A 88 0.37 7.58 8.23
C TYR A 88 0.05 6.70 9.43
N HIS A 89 0.88 6.72 10.46
CA HIS A 89 0.70 5.95 11.70
C HIS A 89 0.53 4.45 11.45
N ARG A 90 1.26 3.92 10.47
CA ARG A 90 1.28 2.50 10.15
C ARG A 90 2.58 2.15 9.45
N PRO A 91 3.00 0.87 9.50
CA PRO A 91 4.21 0.46 8.79
C PRO A 91 4.08 0.71 7.29
N ILE A 92 5.06 1.38 6.71
CA ILE A 92 5.12 1.67 5.29
C ILE A 92 6.40 1.05 4.74
N THR A 93 6.27 0.25 3.70
CA THR A 93 7.41 -0.27 2.95
C THR A 93 7.65 0.60 1.73
N THR A 94 8.91 0.74 1.34
CA THR A 94 9.27 1.56 0.18
C THR A 94 9.85 0.69 -0.93
N SER A 95 9.52 1.02 -2.16
CA SER A 95 10.18 0.49 -3.35
C SER A 95 10.60 1.67 -4.20
N THR A 96 11.69 1.50 -4.96
CA THR A 96 12.26 2.57 -5.75
C THR A 96 12.22 2.24 -7.23
N ILE A 97 11.93 3.23 -8.05
CA ILE A 97 11.89 3.09 -9.51
C ILE A 97 12.62 4.29 -10.10
N GLU A 98 13.58 4.03 -10.97
CA GLU A 98 14.25 5.10 -11.71
C GLU A 98 13.33 5.57 -12.83
N ASN A 99 13.05 6.87 -12.86
CA ASN A 99 12.25 7.50 -13.90
C ASN A 99 12.99 8.69 -14.47
N LYS A 100 13.59 8.49 -15.65
CA LYS A 100 14.42 9.50 -16.29
C LYS A 100 13.61 10.71 -16.81
N GLU A 101 12.30 10.55 -16.90
CA GLU A 101 11.44 11.66 -17.32
C GLU A 101 11.23 12.70 -16.23
N LEU A 102 11.52 12.36 -14.98
CA LEU A 102 11.45 13.34 -13.90
C LEU A 102 12.58 14.34 -14.03
N ILE A 103 12.24 15.61 -13.92
CA ILE A 103 13.24 16.69 -13.96
C ILE A 103 13.76 16.91 -12.54
N ALA A 104 14.86 16.26 -12.21
CA ALA A 104 15.59 16.45 -10.95
C ALA A 104 14.68 16.42 -9.71
N GLY A 105 14.07 15.28 -9.41
CA GLY A 105 13.21 15.20 -8.24
C GLY A 105 12.79 13.81 -7.88
N PHE A 106 11.86 13.77 -6.94
CA PHE A 106 11.23 12.54 -6.49
C PHE A 106 9.71 12.63 -6.70
N ARG A 107 9.12 11.50 -7.00
CA ARG A 107 7.68 11.35 -6.93
C ARG A 107 7.38 10.19 -5.99
N ILE A 108 6.67 10.46 -4.91
CA ILE A 108 6.30 9.46 -3.92
C ILE A 108 4.82 9.18 -4.07
N SER A 109 4.48 7.93 -4.37
CA SER A 109 3.09 7.49 -4.49
C SER A 109 2.77 6.49 -3.39
N ILE A 110 1.71 6.74 -2.64
CA ILE A 110 1.24 5.84 -1.59
C ILE A 110 -0.29 5.84 -1.60
N GLY A 111 -0.88 4.70 -1.98
CA GLY A 111 -2.33 4.65 -2.20
C GLY A 111 -2.72 5.64 -3.31
N ASP A 112 -3.65 6.52 -2.99
CA ASP A 112 -4.11 7.57 -3.90
C ASP A 112 -3.33 8.89 -3.74
N ASP A 113 -2.44 8.95 -2.77
CA ASP A 113 -1.65 10.15 -2.50
C ASP A 113 -0.40 10.19 -3.36
N ILE A 114 -0.15 11.32 -3.99
CA ILE A 114 1.04 11.53 -4.82
C ILE A 114 1.72 12.81 -4.36
N PHE A 115 3.00 12.70 -4.02
CA PHE A 115 3.81 13.84 -3.62
C PHE A 115 4.94 14.04 -4.62
N ASP A 116 4.99 15.21 -5.25
CA ASP A 116 6.10 15.60 -6.10
C ASP A 116 7.04 16.46 -5.28
N ALA A 117 8.32 16.06 -5.20
CA ALA A 117 9.32 16.80 -4.47
C ALA A 117 10.53 17.06 -5.33
N SER A 118 10.92 18.32 -5.47
CA SER A 118 12.19 18.64 -6.06
C SER A 118 13.28 18.41 -5.00
N VAL A 119 14.39 17.93 -5.49
CA VAL A 119 15.44 17.19 -4.81
C VAL A 119 15.72 17.53 -3.34
N ALA A 120 16.41 18.46 -2.93
CA ALA A 120 16.87 18.56 -1.55
C ALA A 120 15.96 19.45 -0.68
N GLY A 121 15.47 20.54 -1.25
CA GLY A 121 14.74 21.54 -0.49
C GLY A 121 13.34 21.12 -0.08
N ARG A 122 12.64 20.40 -0.94
CA ARG A 122 11.26 20.00 -0.64
C ARG A 122 11.16 18.80 0.28
N LEU A 123 12.11 17.87 0.23
CA LEU A 123 12.19 16.81 1.24
C LEU A 123 12.39 17.39 2.63
N GLN A 124 13.26 18.38 2.72
CA GLN A 124 13.49 19.08 3.97
C GLN A 124 12.24 19.85 4.43
N ASN A 125 11.53 20.46 3.50
CA ASN A 125 10.27 21.15 3.80
C ASN A 125 9.20 20.17 4.23
N LEU A 126 9.11 19.00 3.62
CA LEU A 126 8.18 17.95 4.05
C LEU A 126 8.53 17.48 5.46
N ALA A 127 9.79 17.27 5.76
CA ALA A 127 10.26 16.90 7.08
C ALA A 127 9.93 17.99 8.12
N ASN A 128 10.12 19.26 7.75
CA ASN A 128 9.85 20.39 8.62
C ASN A 128 8.36 20.62 8.83
N SER A 129 7.52 20.30 7.85
CA SER A 129 6.07 20.50 7.99
C SER A 129 5.42 19.49 8.92
N VAL A 130 6.12 18.42 9.27
CA VAL A 130 5.64 17.37 10.17
C VAL A 130 6.04 17.66 11.62
N SER A 131 7.06 18.46 11.80
CA SER A 131 7.55 18.79 13.16
C SER A 131 6.69 19.82 13.86
#